data_44f41ec2c188c9ba2bf380acc0350f93
#
_entry.id   44f41ec2c188c9ba2bf380acc0350f93
#
_cell.length_a   1.000
_cell.length_b   1.000
_cell.length_c   1.000
_cell.angle_alpha   90.00
_cell.angle_beta   90.00
_cell.angle_gamma   90.00
#
_symmetry.space_group_name_H-M   'P 1'
#
loop_
_entity.id
_entity.type
_entity.pdbx_description
1 polymer ?
#
loop_
_entity_poly.entity_id
_entity_poly.type
_entity_poly.pdbx_seq_one_letter_code
_entity_poly.pdbx_strand_id
1 'polypeptide(L)'
;MKFEAARSSYLDQLRIERGLSSNSISSYARDLNKFAEFLANSRKDFAKLSPQDLTDFEVSLKARGLALSSSNRTLSAVKGFYKYAGLEFDISNPTLEIVSAKIARKLPKALSVDEVTKLIESAKHEGDPISLRDFAILELLYSSGGRVSEIVGVNTSDISISQTADGEVTVLKLRGKGSKERLVPLGKFAVSALEDYFTRTRPTLAAKNSKSEAALFLNSRGKRLSRQSAWQIFLDAAVATGLEGRVSPHVFRHSYATHLLDGGADIRVVQELLGHSSVTTTQIYTLITIDKVRESYSTAHPRAK
;
A
#
# COMPACT_ATOMS: atom_id res chain seq x y z
N MET A 1 20.34 -21.17 -24.89
CA MET A 1 18.97 -21.06 -24.26
C MET A 1 18.37 -19.71 -24.66
N LYS A 2 17.04 -19.63 -24.86
CA LYS A 2 16.37 -18.33 -25.14
C LYS A 2 16.12 -17.57 -23.84
N PHE A 3 16.21 -16.23 -23.89
CA PHE A 3 15.94 -15.36 -22.72
C PHE A 3 14.58 -15.64 -22.09
N GLU A 4 13.54 -15.84 -22.89
CA GLU A 4 12.18 -16.10 -22.42
C GLU A 4 12.08 -17.33 -21.49
N ALA A 5 12.80 -18.41 -21.84
CA ALA A 5 12.83 -19.61 -21.02
C ALA A 5 13.56 -19.37 -19.68
N ALA A 6 14.71 -18.69 -19.71
CA ALA A 6 15.46 -18.31 -18.50
C ALA A 6 14.66 -17.36 -17.60
N ARG A 7 13.96 -16.40 -18.21
CA ARG A 7 13.06 -15.46 -17.49
C ARG A 7 11.92 -16.21 -16.80
N SER A 8 11.26 -17.15 -17.49
CA SER A 8 10.18 -17.95 -16.92
C SER A 8 10.67 -18.73 -15.71
N SER A 9 11.78 -19.43 -15.86
CA SER A 9 12.42 -20.20 -14.77
C SER A 9 12.74 -19.32 -13.55
N TYR A 10 13.31 -18.13 -13.76
CA TYR A 10 13.57 -17.18 -12.69
C TYR A 10 12.29 -16.71 -11.97
N LEU A 11 11.23 -16.39 -12.72
CA LEU A 11 9.96 -15.98 -12.14
C LEU A 11 9.31 -17.12 -11.34
N ASP A 12 9.46 -18.37 -11.79
CA ASP A 12 8.98 -19.55 -11.06
C ASP A 12 9.80 -19.78 -9.78
N GLN A 13 11.12 -19.63 -9.83
CA GLN A 13 11.95 -19.65 -8.63
C GLN A 13 11.52 -18.59 -7.62
N LEU A 14 11.29 -17.35 -8.06
CA LEU A 14 10.83 -16.28 -7.18
C LEU A 14 9.46 -16.60 -6.54
N ARG A 15 8.59 -17.31 -7.28
CA ARG A 15 7.25 -17.71 -6.80
C ARG A 15 7.34 -18.87 -5.81
N ILE A 16 8.04 -19.95 -6.19
CA ILE A 16 8.02 -21.22 -5.48
C ILE A 16 9.00 -21.20 -4.30
N GLU A 17 10.26 -20.85 -4.53
CA GLU A 17 11.29 -20.92 -3.50
C GLU A 17 11.31 -19.70 -2.59
N ARG A 18 11.11 -18.50 -3.16
CA ARG A 18 11.13 -17.25 -2.38
C ARG A 18 9.76 -16.81 -1.88
N GLY A 19 8.68 -17.48 -2.25
CA GLY A 19 7.33 -17.20 -1.78
C GLY A 19 6.87 -15.77 -2.08
N LEU A 20 7.32 -15.16 -3.19
CA LEU A 20 6.94 -13.79 -3.49
C LEU A 20 5.47 -13.70 -3.91
N SER A 21 4.80 -12.62 -3.51
CA SER A 21 3.41 -12.36 -3.88
C SER A 21 3.22 -12.21 -5.38
N SER A 22 2.02 -12.53 -5.89
CA SER A 22 1.66 -12.36 -7.31
C SER A 22 1.92 -10.94 -7.83
N ASN A 23 1.71 -9.90 -7.00
CA ASN A 23 2.02 -8.52 -7.36
C ASN A 23 3.53 -8.27 -7.52
N SER A 24 4.36 -8.89 -6.68
CA SER A 24 5.81 -8.82 -6.80
C SER A 24 6.26 -9.52 -8.09
N ILE A 25 5.79 -10.74 -8.35
CA ILE A 25 6.10 -11.49 -9.57
C ILE A 25 5.70 -10.68 -10.81
N SER A 26 4.48 -10.13 -10.84
CA SER A 26 4.03 -9.27 -11.95
C SER A 26 4.90 -8.02 -12.14
N SER A 27 5.46 -7.48 -11.08
CA SER A 27 6.38 -6.33 -11.16
C SER A 27 7.73 -6.75 -11.74
N TYR A 28 8.31 -7.87 -11.29
CA TYR A 28 9.51 -8.44 -11.87
C TYR A 28 9.33 -8.78 -13.36
N ALA A 29 8.21 -9.42 -13.71
CA ALA A 29 7.89 -9.76 -15.10
C ALA A 29 7.84 -8.51 -15.99
N ARG A 30 7.17 -7.44 -15.56
CA ARG A 30 7.10 -6.16 -16.31
C ARG A 30 8.47 -5.50 -16.47
N ASP A 31 9.31 -5.56 -15.44
CA ASP A 31 10.65 -4.97 -15.52
C ASP A 31 11.56 -5.79 -16.42
N LEU A 32 11.49 -7.12 -16.37
CA LEU A 32 12.22 -8.02 -17.28
C LEU A 32 11.70 -7.97 -18.71
N ASN A 33 10.42 -7.64 -18.95
CA ASN A 33 9.90 -7.40 -20.31
C ASN A 33 10.60 -6.21 -20.98
N LYS A 34 10.85 -5.11 -20.24
CA LYS A 34 11.61 -3.97 -20.78
C LYS A 34 13.02 -4.37 -21.20
N PHE A 35 13.62 -5.30 -20.45
CA PHE A 35 14.92 -5.84 -20.80
C PHE A 35 14.85 -6.77 -22.03
N ALA A 36 13.82 -7.62 -22.15
CA ALA A 36 13.57 -8.42 -23.34
C ALA A 36 13.42 -7.57 -24.62
N GLU A 37 12.67 -6.46 -24.51
CA GLU A 37 12.52 -5.51 -25.62
C GLU A 37 13.86 -4.87 -26.03
N PHE A 38 14.69 -4.50 -25.06
CA PHE A 38 16.03 -3.98 -25.33
C PHE A 38 16.91 -5.02 -26.05
N LEU A 39 16.93 -6.28 -25.59
CA LEU A 39 17.66 -7.37 -26.22
C LEU A 39 17.23 -7.59 -27.68
N ALA A 40 15.91 -7.60 -27.91
CA ALA A 40 15.34 -7.77 -29.24
C ALA A 40 15.73 -6.62 -30.18
N ASN A 41 15.60 -5.38 -29.73
CA ASN A 41 15.90 -4.18 -30.52
C ASN A 41 17.39 -4.05 -30.83
N SER A 42 18.26 -4.43 -29.90
CA SER A 42 19.71 -4.39 -30.08
C SER A 42 20.29 -5.67 -30.72
N ARG A 43 19.44 -6.71 -30.95
CA ARG A 43 19.84 -8.03 -31.46
C ARG A 43 20.96 -8.68 -30.64
N LYS A 44 20.93 -8.49 -29.31
CA LYS A 44 21.95 -8.99 -28.37
C LYS A 44 21.50 -10.30 -27.71
N ASP A 45 22.45 -11.20 -27.50
CA ASP A 45 22.24 -12.41 -26.74
C ASP A 45 22.46 -12.12 -25.25
N PHE A 46 21.47 -12.38 -24.42
CA PHE A 46 21.52 -12.13 -22.98
C PHE A 46 22.66 -12.90 -22.28
N ALA A 47 23.09 -14.04 -22.83
CA ALA A 47 24.17 -14.85 -22.28
C ALA A 47 25.58 -14.28 -22.55
N LYS A 48 25.69 -13.27 -23.42
CA LYS A 48 26.98 -12.71 -23.90
C LYS A 48 27.08 -11.21 -23.72
N LEU A 49 26.27 -10.63 -22.84
CA LEU A 49 26.30 -9.19 -22.62
C LEU A 49 27.56 -8.76 -21.87
N SER A 50 28.07 -7.61 -22.26
CA SER A 50 29.12 -6.86 -21.56
C SER A 50 28.52 -5.88 -20.54
N PRO A 51 29.30 -5.35 -19.57
CA PRO A 51 28.86 -4.25 -18.70
C PRO A 51 28.41 -3.01 -19.49
N GLN A 52 29.03 -2.74 -20.66
CA GLN A 52 28.65 -1.62 -21.53
C GLN A 52 27.22 -1.78 -22.07
N ASP A 53 26.81 -2.99 -22.42
CA ASP A 53 25.45 -3.28 -22.93
C ASP A 53 24.38 -2.94 -21.87
N LEU A 54 24.70 -3.12 -20.60
CA LEU A 54 23.79 -2.76 -19.51
C LEU A 54 23.77 -1.25 -19.24
N THR A 55 24.86 -0.55 -19.48
CA THR A 55 24.90 0.93 -19.50
C THR A 55 24.00 1.45 -20.64
N ASP A 56 24.09 0.86 -21.82
CA ASP A 56 23.23 1.18 -22.96
C ASP A 56 21.75 0.91 -22.64
N PHE A 57 21.47 -0.19 -21.92
CA PHE A 57 20.13 -0.47 -21.42
C PHE A 57 19.63 0.62 -20.47
N GLU A 58 20.46 1.06 -19.51
CA GLU A 58 20.10 2.16 -18.60
C GLU A 58 19.79 3.44 -19.36
N VAL A 59 20.63 3.78 -20.36
CA VAL A 59 20.38 4.95 -21.24
C VAL A 59 19.05 4.79 -21.97
N SER A 60 18.74 3.60 -22.47
CA SER A 60 17.47 3.32 -23.16
C SER A 60 16.24 3.51 -22.25
N LEU A 61 16.34 3.14 -20.96
CA LEU A 61 15.27 3.39 -19.98
C LEU A 61 15.03 4.89 -19.75
N LYS A 62 16.12 5.68 -19.67
CA LYS A 62 16.05 7.14 -19.54
C LYS A 62 15.44 7.78 -20.79
N ALA A 63 15.85 7.36 -21.98
CA ALA A 63 15.31 7.84 -23.25
C ALA A 63 13.80 7.57 -23.39
N ARG A 64 13.29 6.53 -22.77
CA ARG A 64 11.85 6.21 -22.67
C ARG A 64 11.09 7.07 -21.65
N GLY A 65 11.72 8.03 -21.01
CA GLY A 65 11.11 8.91 -20.01
C GLY A 65 10.82 8.23 -18.66
N LEU A 66 11.45 7.10 -18.34
CA LEU A 66 11.25 6.47 -17.03
C LEU A 66 11.88 7.32 -15.92
N ALA A 67 11.13 7.51 -14.85
CA ALA A 67 11.67 8.11 -13.62
C ALA A 67 12.85 7.29 -13.07
N LEU A 68 13.83 7.97 -12.47
CA LEU A 68 15.06 7.34 -11.94
C LEU A 68 14.75 6.17 -10.96
N SER A 69 13.71 6.30 -10.14
CA SER A 69 13.26 5.22 -9.24
C SER A 69 12.78 3.98 -9.99
N SER A 70 12.07 4.17 -11.11
CA SER A 70 11.59 3.09 -11.97
C SER A 70 12.73 2.42 -12.72
N SER A 71 13.70 3.20 -13.22
CA SER A 71 14.93 2.70 -13.86
C SER A 71 15.74 1.86 -12.88
N ASN A 72 16.00 2.36 -11.66
CA ASN A 72 16.72 1.63 -10.62
C ASN A 72 16.03 0.33 -10.22
N ARG A 73 14.69 0.32 -10.16
CA ARG A 73 13.92 -0.90 -9.88
C ARG A 73 14.07 -1.92 -11.01
N THR A 74 14.00 -1.47 -12.26
CA THR A 74 14.20 -2.33 -13.44
C THR A 74 15.61 -2.92 -13.45
N LEU A 75 16.63 -2.11 -13.21
CA LEU A 75 18.02 -2.60 -13.08
C LEU A 75 18.19 -3.60 -11.93
N SER A 76 17.52 -3.38 -10.80
CA SER A 76 17.53 -4.33 -9.68
C SER A 76 16.90 -5.67 -10.05
N ALA A 77 15.84 -5.67 -10.85
CA ALA A 77 15.23 -6.90 -11.36
C ALA A 77 16.18 -7.65 -12.31
N VAL A 78 16.87 -6.94 -13.19
CA VAL A 78 17.88 -7.50 -14.10
C VAL A 78 19.08 -8.06 -13.33
N LYS A 79 19.56 -7.35 -12.29
CA LYS A 79 20.62 -7.87 -11.39
C LYS A 79 20.21 -9.16 -10.71
N GLY A 80 18.98 -9.23 -10.19
CA GLY A 80 18.44 -10.44 -9.59
C GLY A 80 18.36 -11.59 -10.57
N PHE A 81 17.95 -11.31 -11.80
CA PHE A 81 17.91 -12.30 -12.88
C PHE A 81 19.31 -12.84 -13.22
N TYR A 82 20.32 -11.97 -13.41
CA TYR A 82 21.69 -12.43 -13.73
C TYR A 82 22.34 -13.18 -12.57
N LYS A 83 22.05 -12.81 -11.34
CA LYS A 83 22.49 -13.60 -10.18
C LYS A 83 21.93 -15.03 -10.23
N TYR A 84 20.65 -15.17 -10.57
CA TYR A 84 20.01 -16.48 -10.77
C TYR A 84 20.59 -17.22 -11.98
N ALA A 85 20.71 -16.54 -13.14
CA ALA A 85 21.20 -17.14 -14.37
C ALA A 85 22.66 -17.62 -14.25
N GLY A 86 23.48 -16.94 -13.45
CA GLY A 86 24.83 -17.39 -13.15
C GLY A 86 24.88 -18.67 -12.32
N LEU A 87 23.95 -18.83 -11.37
CA LEU A 87 23.88 -20.02 -10.52
C LEU A 87 23.28 -21.23 -11.23
N GLU A 88 22.24 -20.99 -12.03
CA GLU A 88 21.45 -22.06 -12.63
C GLU A 88 21.95 -22.49 -14.03
N PHE A 89 22.53 -21.56 -14.77
CA PHE A 89 22.89 -21.77 -16.18
C PHE A 89 24.36 -21.46 -16.49
N ASP A 90 25.17 -21.17 -15.49
CA ASP A 90 26.58 -20.78 -15.61
C ASP A 90 26.81 -19.62 -16.60
N ILE A 91 25.89 -18.64 -16.58
CA ILE A 91 25.95 -17.43 -17.42
C ILE A 91 26.73 -16.35 -16.67
N SER A 92 27.72 -15.75 -17.35
CA SER A 92 28.48 -14.62 -16.82
C SER A 92 27.55 -13.49 -16.40
N ASN A 93 27.81 -12.88 -15.24
CA ASN A 93 26.99 -11.81 -14.70
C ASN A 93 27.56 -10.42 -15.04
N PRO A 94 27.07 -9.74 -16.07
CA PRO A 94 27.56 -8.42 -16.48
C PRO A 94 27.09 -7.28 -15.57
N THR A 95 26.28 -7.58 -14.55
CA THR A 95 25.70 -6.56 -13.67
C THR A 95 26.54 -6.22 -12.45
N LEU A 96 27.69 -6.89 -12.25
CA LEU A 96 28.50 -6.75 -11.03
C LEU A 96 29.02 -5.34 -10.84
N GLU A 97 29.39 -4.63 -11.89
CA GLU A 97 29.96 -3.29 -11.86
C GLU A 97 28.90 -2.16 -11.91
N ILE A 98 27.62 -2.51 -12.10
CA ILE A 98 26.58 -1.48 -12.19
C ILE A 98 26.31 -0.89 -10.80
N VAL A 99 26.59 0.38 -10.65
CA VAL A 99 26.20 1.16 -9.46
C VAL A 99 24.86 1.83 -9.75
N SER A 100 23.82 1.46 -9.01
CA SER A 100 22.53 2.16 -9.10
C SER A 100 22.69 3.62 -8.65
N ALA A 101 22.17 4.56 -9.44
CA ALA A 101 22.22 5.97 -9.09
C ALA A 101 21.55 6.22 -7.73
N LYS A 102 22.24 6.91 -6.84
CA LYS A 102 21.68 7.28 -5.53
C LYS A 102 20.55 8.28 -5.72
N ILE A 103 19.35 7.90 -5.30
CA ILE A 103 18.21 8.81 -5.21
C ILE A 103 18.27 9.47 -3.86
N ALA A 104 18.37 10.79 -3.82
CA ALA A 104 18.19 11.55 -2.59
C ALA A 104 16.74 11.30 -2.10
N ARG A 105 16.58 10.48 -1.09
CA ARG A 105 15.27 10.25 -0.44
C ARG A 105 14.94 11.49 0.36
N LYS A 106 14.16 12.41 -0.20
CA LYS A 106 13.43 13.38 0.62
C LYS A 106 12.40 12.56 1.39
N LEU A 107 12.56 12.46 2.71
CA LEU A 107 11.48 11.93 3.56
C LEU A 107 10.26 12.81 3.33
N PRO A 108 9.12 12.27 2.93
CA PRO A 108 7.92 13.04 2.79
C PRO A 108 7.60 13.66 4.16
N LYS A 109 7.39 14.97 4.20
CA LYS A 109 6.91 15.62 5.43
C LYS A 109 5.52 15.09 5.74
N ALA A 110 5.28 14.76 7.00
CA ALA A 110 3.93 14.49 7.48
C ALA A 110 3.05 15.73 7.25
N LEU A 111 1.79 15.53 6.94
CA LEU A 111 0.79 16.58 6.91
C LEU A 111 0.51 17.03 8.35
N SER A 112 0.14 18.26 8.56
CA SER A 112 -0.40 18.70 9.85
C SER A 112 -1.79 18.09 10.10
N VAL A 113 -2.24 18.09 11.36
CA VAL A 113 -3.60 17.64 11.72
C VAL A 113 -4.65 18.43 10.94
N ASP A 114 -4.47 19.76 10.81
CA ASP A 114 -5.37 20.63 10.06
C ASP A 114 -5.40 20.29 8.55
N GLU A 115 -4.24 20.01 7.93
CA GLU A 115 -4.17 19.59 6.53
C GLU A 115 -4.90 18.25 6.33
N VAL A 116 -4.72 17.29 7.24
CA VAL A 116 -5.44 16.01 7.20
C VAL A 116 -6.94 16.22 7.36
N THR A 117 -7.36 17.01 8.32
CA THR A 117 -8.77 17.31 8.56
C THR A 117 -9.42 17.96 7.34
N LYS A 118 -8.79 18.99 6.77
CA LYS A 118 -9.27 19.65 5.56
C LYS A 118 -9.40 18.68 4.39
N LEU A 119 -8.40 17.79 4.21
CA LEU A 119 -8.42 16.79 3.16
C LEU A 119 -9.58 15.80 3.32
N ILE A 120 -9.85 15.33 4.52
CA ILE A 120 -10.96 14.42 4.81
C ILE A 120 -12.29 15.13 4.57
N GLU A 121 -12.48 16.32 5.13
CA GLU A 121 -13.73 17.10 5.02
C GLU A 121 -14.03 17.50 3.57
N SER A 122 -13.01 17.72 2.74
CA SER A 122 -13.19 18.06 1.33
C SER A 122 -13.86 16.96 0.51
N ALA A 123 -13.90 15.71 0.99
CA ALA A 123 -14.61 14.63 0.33
C ALA A 123 -16.12 14.64 0.57
N LYS A 124 -16.62 15.47 1.50
CA LYS A 124 -18.04 15.56 1.84
C LYS A 124 -18.70 16.69 1.04
N HIS A 125 -19.64 16.33 0.18
CA HIS A 125 -20.38 17.28 -0.65
C HIS A 125 -21.87 17.20 -0.34
N GLU A 126 -22.49 18.34 -0.10
CA GLU A 126 -23.94 18.42 0.08
C GLU A 126 -24.66 17.97 -1.20
N GLY A 127 -25.73 17.19 -1.04
CA GLY A 127 -26.53 16.71 -2.15
C GLY A 127 -25.96 15.50 -2.90
N ASP A 128 -24.71 15.08 -2.64
CA ASP A 128 -24.15 13.85 -3.22
C ASP A 128 -24.04 12.73 -2.15
N PRO A 129 -24.94 11.75 -2.14
CA PRO A 129 -24.86 10.64 -1.19
C PRO A 129 -23.58 9.80 -1.33
N ILE A 130 -22.95 9.78 -2.54
CA ILE A 130 -21.72 9.02 -2.76
C ILE A 130 -20.55 9.65 -2.00
N SER A 131 -20.59 10.94 -1.77
CA SER A 131 -19.57 11.67 -1.01
C SER A 131 -19.41 11.15 0.42
N LEU A 132 -20.47 10.60 1.04
CA LEU A 132 -20.39 9.98 2.37
C LEU A 132 -19.53 8.71 2.36
N ARG A 133 -19.52 7.95 1.25
CA ARG A 133 -18.59 6.83 1.07
C ARG A 133 -17.16 7.33 1.02
N ASP A 134 -16.90 8.38 0.27
CA ASP A 134 -15.57 8.91 0.02
C ASP A 134 -15.01 9.55 1.29
N PHE A 135 -15.85 10.26 2.03
CA PHE A 135 -15.52 10.76 3.36
C PHE A 135 -15.20 9.61 4.33
N ALA A 136 -16.04 8.56 4.41
CA ALA A 136 -15.82 7.42 5.29
C ALA A 136 -14.52 6.64 4.96
N ILE A 137 -14.14 6.55 3.67
CA ILE A 137 -12.87 5.93 3.27
C ILE A 137 -11.68 6.73 3.79
N LEU A 138 -11.69 8.05 3.65
CA LEU A 138 -10.59 8.91 4.11
C LEU A 138 -10.50 8.91 5.64
N GLU A 139 -11.63 8.98 6.34
CA GLU A 139 -11.68 8.82 7.80
C GLU A 139 -11.08 7.49 8.25
N LEU A 140 -11.50 6.39 7.61
CA LEU A 140 -11.04 5.06 7.99
C LEU A 140 -9.55 4.87 7.69
N LEU A 141 -9.05 5.41 6.57
CA LEU A 141 -7.63 5.41 6.23
C LEU A 141 -6.80 6.13 7.29
N TYR A 142 -7.26 7.29 7.74
CA TYR A 142 -6.55 8.06 8.75
C TYR A 142 -6.70 7.47 10.15
N SER A 143 -7.90 7.09 10.55
CA SER A 143 -8.16 6.52 11.88
C SER A 143 -7.42 5.21 12.12
N SER A 144 -7.25 4.39 11.08
CA SER A 144 -6.61 3.07 11.20
C SER A 144 -5.15 3.04 10.79
N GLY A 145 -4.64 4.06 10.12
CA GLY A 145 -3.34 4.03 9.47
C GLY A 145 -3.20 2.90 8.45
N GLY A 146 -4.31 2.34 7.97
CA GLY A 146 -4.36 1.21 7.04
C GLY A 146 -3.78 1.54 5.67
N ARG A 147 -3.29 0.52 4.96
CA ARG A 147 -2.95 0.67 3.54
C ARG A 147 -4.24 0.71 2.72
N VAL A 148 -4.26 1.46 1.61
CA VAL A 148 -5.45 1.51 0.72
C VAL A 148 -5.94 0.11 0.35
N SER A 149 -5.01 -0.81 0.03
CA SER A 149 -5.38 -2.19 -0.29
C SER A 149 -5.99 -2.96 0.87
N GLU A 150 -5.61 -2.67 2.11
CA GLU A 150 -6.20 -3.23 3.31
C GLU A 150 -7.62 -2.69 3.48
N ILE A 151 -7.81 -1.37 3.37
CA ILE A 151 -9.13 -0.71 3.56
C ILE A 151 -10.15 -1.13 2.49
N VAL A 152 -9.78 -1.17 1.21
CA VAL A 152 -10.71 -1.66 0.17
C VAL A 152 -10.97 -3.17 0.28
N GLY A 153 -10.08 -3.91 0.95
CA GLY A 153 -10.23 -5.33 1.24
C GLY A 153 -11.18 -5.65 2.39
N VAL A 154 -11.53 -4.67 3.24
CA VAL A 154 -12.39 -4.85 4.41
C VAL A 154 -13.79 -5.32 4.02
N ASN A 155 -14.33 -6.25 4.78
CA ASN A 155 -15.73 -6.68 4.75
C ASN A 155 -16.52 -6.00 5.88
N THR A 156 -17.84 -5.98 5.76
CA THR A 156 -18.70 -5.46 6.84
C THR A 156 -18.52 -6.23 8.14
N SER A 157 -18.24 -7.54 8.07
CA SER A 157 -17.96 -8.41 9.22
C SER A 157 -16.59 -8.18 9.89
N ASP A 158 -15.72 -7.37 9.30
CA ASP A 158 -14.41 -7.05 9.88
C ASP A 158 -14.48 -5.86 10.87
N ILE A 159 -15.66 -5.25 11.03
CA ILE A 159 -15.94 -4.26 12.06
C ILE A 159 -16.74 -4.94 13.17
N SER A 160 -16.29 -4.80 14.40
CA SER A 160 -16.94 -5.37 15.57
C SER A 160 -16.79 -4.45 16.77
N ILE A 161 -17.65 -4.66 17.77
CA ILE A 161 -17.55 -4.01 19.07
C ILE A 161 -16.80 -4.97 20.00
N SER A 162 -15.78 -4.46 20.69
CA SER A 162 -15.02 -5.19 21.69
C SER A 162 -15.28 -4.58 23.07
N GLN A 163 -15.49 -5.41 24.07
CA GLN A 163 -15.57 -4.97 25.46
C GLN A 163 -14.17 -4.79 26.01
N THR A 164 -13.94 -3.68 26.69
CA THR A 164 -12.67 -3.36 27.35
C THR A 164 -12.94 -2.90 28.80
N ALA A 165 -11.90 -2.76 29.60
CA ALA A 165 -12.03 -2.32 30.99
C ALA A 165 -12.75 -0.95 31.13
N ASP A 166 -12.57 -0.06 30.14
CA ASP A 166 -13.17 1.30 30.15
C ASP A 166 -14.46 1.40 29.29
N GLY A 167 -15.05 0.27 28.89
CA GLY A 167 -16.28 0.20 28.09
C GLY A 167 -16.09 -0.32 26.67
N GLU A 168 -17.04 -0.05 25.81
CA GLU A 168 -17.06 -0.53 24.44
C GLU A 168 -16.12 0.25 23.53
N VAL A 169 -15.46 -0.46 22.61
CA VAL A 169 -14.66 0.13 21.54
C VAL A 169 -14.99 -0.54 20.22
N THR A 170 -15.20 0.25 19.18
CA THR A 170 -15.30 -0.27 17.81
C THR A 170 -13.90 -0.60 17.31
N VAL A 171 -13.71 -1.83 16.83
CA VAL A 171 -12.44 -2.32 16.30
C VAL A 171 -12.58 -2.73 14.84
N LEU A 172 -11.55 -2.48 14.08
CA LEU A 172 -11.42 -2.86 12.69
C LEU A 172 -10.35 -3.96 12.55
N LYS A 173 -10.72 -5.08 11.94
CA LYS A 173 -9.77 -6.12 11.58
C LYS A 173 -9.18 -5.86 10.21
N LEU A 174 -7.88 -5.64 10.15
CA LEU A 174 -7.12 -5.44 8.91
C LEU A 174 -6.27 -6.66 8.59
N ARG A 175 -6.24 -7.03 7.30
CA ARG A 175 -5.41 -8.12 6.77
C ARG A 175 -4.24 -7.55 5.97
N GLY A 176 -3.03 -7.77 6.46
CA GLY A 176 -1.79 -7.31 5.85
C GLY A 176 -1.13 -8.35 4.93
N LYS A 177 0.13 -8.09 4.58
CA LYS A 177 0.95 -9.01 3.76
C LYS A 177 1.12 -10.35 4.49
N GLY A 178 0.94 -11.46 3.76
CA GLY A 178 1.07 -12.82 4.30
C GLY A 178 -0.10 -13.23 5.18
N SER A 179 -1.30 -12.65 4.95
CA SER A 179 -2.53 -12.93 5.71
C SER A 179 -2.42 -12.64 7.21
N LYS A 180 -1.44 -11.85 7.64
CA LYS A 180 -1.35 -11.41 9.04
C LYS A 180 -2.48 -10.45 9.35
N GLU A 181 -3.24 -10.75 10.39
CA GLU A 181 -4.35 -9.92 10.85
C GLU A 181 -3.90 -9.04 12.02
N ARG A 182 -4.50 -7.85 12.12
CA ARG A 182 -4.38 -6.97 13.29
C ARG A 182 -5.71 -6.28 13.56
N LEU A 183 -5.97 -6.00 14.83
CA LEU A 183 -7.11 -5.20 15.27
C LEU A 183 -6.65 -3.76 15.51
N VAL A 184 -7.42 -2.81 15.00
CA VAL A 184 -7.16 -1.39 15.16
C VAL A 184 -8.40 -0.73 15.74
N PRO A 185 -8.32 0.00 16.86
CA PRO A 185 -9.44 0.75 17.40
C PRO A 185 -9.83 1.87 16.42
N LEU A 186 -11.11 2.17 16.35
CA LEU A 186 -11.63 3.29 15.56
C LEU A 186 -12.07 4.44 16.48
N GLY A 187 -11.70 5.65 16.13
CA GLY A 187 -12.16 6.86 16.78
C GLY A 187 -13.60 7.21 16.41
N LYS A 188 -14.23 8.07 17.20
CA LYS A 188 -15.64 8.47 17.02
C LYS A 188 -15.93 9.06 15.64
N PHE A 189 -15.02 9.82 15.07
CA PHE A 189 -15.20 10.38 13.72
C PHE A 189 -15.30 9.31 12.66
N ALA A 190 -14.45 8.27 12.70
CA ALA A 190 -14.51 7.17 11.76
C ALA A 190 -15.78 6.32 11.94
N VAL A 191 -16.20 6.07 13.18
CA VAL A 191 -17.44 5.36 13.50
C VAL A 191 -18.63 6.11 12.94
N SER A 192 -18.77 7.40 13.23
CA SER A 192 -19.87 8.24 12.73
C SER A 192 -19.89 8.32 11.19
N ALA A 193 -18.72 8.45 10.55
CA ALA A 193 -18.62 8.45 9.09
C ALA A 193 -19.08 7.12 8.46
N LEU A 194 -18.76 6.00 9.12
CA LEU A 194 -19.21 4.68 8.69
C LEU A 194 -20.72 4.51 8.89
N GLU A 195 -21.29 4.98 9.99
CA GLU A 195 -22.74 4.96 10.25
C GLU A 195 -23.51 5.75 9.19
N ASP A 196 -23.06 6.98 8.88
CA ASP A 196 -23.64 7.79 7.81
C ASP A 196 -23.59 7.05 6.46
N TYR A 197 -22.43 6.45 6.13
CA TYR A 197 -22.30 5.68 4.90
C TYR A 197 -23.21 4.45 4.88
N PHE A 198 -23.26 3.68 5.98
CA PHE A 198 -24.08 2.47 6.09
C PHE A 198 -25.57 2.74 5.95
N THR A 199 -26.04 3.85 6.53
CA THR A 199 -27.46 4.17 6.56
C THR A 199 -27.93 4.90 5.31
N ARG A 200 -27.14 5.82 4.77
CA ARG A 200 -27.58 6.77 3.74
C ARG A 200 -27.10 6.42 2.33
N THR A 201 -25.97 5.72 2.18
CA THR A 201 -25.37 5.49 0.86
C THR A 201 -25.27 4.02 0.49
N ARG A 202 -24.72 3.20 1.38
CA ARG A 202 -24.43 1.80 1.09
C ARG A 202 -25.65 0.99 0.64
N PRO A 203 -26.86 1.13 1.21
CA PRO A 203 -28.05 0.39 0.78
C PRO A 203 -28.39 0.65 -0.70
N THR A 204 -28.35 1.93 -1.12
CA THR A 204 -28.60 2.33 -2.51
C THR A 204 -27.58 1.77 -3.48
N LEU A 205 -26.30 1.69 -3.08
CA LEU A 205 -25.26 1.08 -3.90
C LEU A 205 -25.43 -0.45 -3.95
N ALA A 206 -25.70 -1.10 -2.81
CA ALA A 206 -25.86 -2.54 -2.72
C ALA A 206 -27.05 -3.04 -3.59
N ALA A 207 -28.14 -2.29 -3.66
CA ALA A 207 -29.30 -2.60 -4.48
C ALA A 207 -29.00 -2.69 -6.00
N LYS A 208 -27.89 -2.10 -6.45
CA LYS A 208 -27.47 -2.18 -7.86
C LYS A 208 -26.77 -3.50 -8.23
N ASN A 209 -26.51 -4.35 -7.27
CA ASN A 209 -25.90 -5.65 -7.49
C ASN A 209 -26.86 -6.75 -7.03
N SER A 210 -27.25 -7.66 -7.94
CA SER A 210 -28.12 -8.79 -7.63
C SER A 210 -27.51 -9.81 -6.67
N LYS A 211 -26.17 -9.80 -6.51
CA LYS A 211 -25.45 -10.67 -5.58
C LYS A 211 -25.08 -9.87 -4.34
N SER A 212 -25.30 -10.47 -3.16
CA SER A 212 -24.85 -9.88 -1.91
C SER A 212 -23.32 -9.67 -1.94
N GLU A 213 -22.88 -8.46 -1.64
CA GLU A 213 -21.45 -8.10 -1.59
C GLU A 213 -21.04 -7.83 -0.13
N ALA A 214 -20.12 -8.66 0.37
CA ALA A 214 -19.62 -8.55 1.74
C ALA A 214 -18.70 -7.34 1.94
N ALA A 215 -18.22 -6.72 0.86
CA ALA A 215 -17.32 -5.59 0.92
C ALA A 215 -17.91 -4.42 1.72
N LEU A 216 -17.08 -3.81 2.56
CA LEU A 216 -17.45 -2.59 3.28
C LEU A 216 -17.76 -1.48 2.28
N PHE A 217 -16.81 -1.12 1.42
CA PHE A 217 -16.96 -0.05 0.45
C PHE A 217 -17.34 -0.55 -0.93
N LEU A 218 -18.42 0.02 -1.48
CA LEU A 218 -18.98 -0.34 -2.77
C LEU A 218 -18.73 0.76 -3.80
N ASN A 219 -18.51 0.34 -5.05
CA ASN A 219 -18.48 1.23 -6.20
C ASN A 219 -19.90 1.56 -6.68
N SER A 220 -20.02 2.42 -7.71
CA SER A 220 -21.31 2.82 -8.29
C SER A 220 -22.14 1.68 -8.89
N ARG A 221 -21.57 0.46 -9.04
CA ARG A 221 -22.23 -0.75 -9.56
C ARG A 221 -22.57 -1.75 -8.44
N GLY A 222 -22.43 -1.37 -7.18
CA GLY A 222 -22.69 -2.24 -6.02
C GLY A 222 -21.65 -3.34 -5.79
N LYS A 223 -20.50 -3.29 -6.44
CA LYS A 223 -19.39 -4.24 -6.24
C LYS A 223 -18.32 -3.60 -5.37
N ARG A 224 -17.42 -4.44 -4.83
CA ARG A 224 -16.26 -3.95 -4.06
C ARG A 224 -15.55 -2.80 -4.77
N LEU A 225 -15.24 -1.75 -4.01
CA LEU A 225 -14.46 -0.62 -4.52
C LEU A 225 -13.05 -1.06 -4.89
N SER A 226 -12.57 -0.63 -6.05
CA SER A 226 -11.21 -0.95 -6.47
C SER A 226 -10.16 -0.06 -5.76
N ARG A 227 -8.93 -0.58 -5.65
CA ARG A 227 -7.81 0.23 -5.17
C ARG A 227 -7.59 1.50 -6.01
N GLN A 228 -7.82 1.41 -7.31
CA GLN A 228 -7.68 2.56 -8.22
C GLN A 228 -8.75 3.62 -7.94
N SER A 229 -10.00 3.21 -7.71
CA SER A 229 -11.07 4.15 -7.34
C SER A 229 -10.80 4.82 -5.99
N ALA A 230 -10.33 4.05 -4.98
CA ALA A 230 -9.96 4.64 -3.70
C ALA A 230 -8.75 5.60 -3.82
N TRP A 231 -7.82 5.32 -4.73
CA TRP A 231 -6.73 6.25 -5.04
C TRP A 231 -7.25 7.53 -5.69
N GLN A 232 -8.22 7.43 -6.61
CA GLN A 232 -8.81 8.61 -7.26
C GLN A 232 -9.53 9.51 -6.26
N ILE A 233 -10.32 8.94 -5.34
CA ILE A 233 -10.95 9.70 -4.23
C ILE A 233 -9.89 10.52 -3.46
N PHE A 234 -8.75 9.90 -3.19
CA PHE A 234 -7.66 10.55 -2.49
C PHE A 234 -7.04 11.70 -3.31
N LEU A 235 -6.86 11.52 -4.62
CA LEU A 235 -6.37 12.56 -5.51
C LEU A 235 -7.34 13.73 -5.63
N ASP A 236 -8.63 13.44 -5.76
CA ASP A 236 -9.69 14.47 -5.87
C ASP A 236 -9.72 15.34 -4.61
N ALA A 237 -9.63 14.72 -3.42
CA ALA A 237 -9.52 15.45 -2.16
C ALA A 237 -8.23 16.29 -2.08
N ALA A 238 -7.09 15.77 -2.60
CA ALA A 238 -5.83 16.52 -2.65
C ALA A 238 -5.94 17.76 -3.56
N VAL A 239 -6.59 17.62 -4.72
CA VAL A 239 -6.86 18.75 -5.63
C VAL A 239 -7.74 19.79 -4.96
N ALA A 240 -8.86 19.36 -4.34
CA ALA A 240 -9.79 20.25 -3.67
C ALA A 240 -9.16 21.07 -2.52
N THR A 241 -8.06 20.59 -1.95
CA THR A 241 -7.36 21.23 -0.84
C THR A 241 -6.03 21.90 -1.22
N GLY A 242 -5.63 21.90 -2.50
CA GLY A 242 -4.35 22.43 -2.96
C GLY A 242 -3.14 21.66 -2.44
N LEU A 243 -3.31 20.38 -2.11
CA LEU A 243 -2.26 19.50 -1.59
C LEU A 243 -1.70 18.53 -2.64
N GLU A 244 -1.94 18.78 -3.94
CA GLU A 244 -1.43 17.95 -5.04
C GLU A 244 0.10 17.80 -4.97
N GLY A 245 0.58 16.61 -5.26
CA GLY A 245 2.01 16.30 -5.22
C GLY A 245 2.61 16.18 -3.81
N ARG A 246 1.93 16.68 -2.78
CA ARG A 246 2.34 16.55 -1.37
C ARG A 246 1.68 15.35 -0.67
N VAL A 247 0.55 14.91 -1.17
CA VAL A 247 -0.30 13.89 -0.54
C VAL A 247 -0.24 12.59 -1.32
N SER A 248 -0.15 11.50 -0.59
CA SER A 248 -0.34 10.14 -1.07
C SER A 248 -0.82 9.27 0.10
N PRO A 249 -1.41 8.10 -0.14
CA PRO A 249 -1.77 7.19 0.98
C PRO A 249 -0.60 6.81 1.87
N HIS A 250 0.62 6.82 1.35
CA HIS A 250 1.82 6.60 2.16
C HIS A 250 2.14 7.80 3.06
N VAL A 251 1.99 9.03 2.54
CA VAL A 251 2.13 10.25 3.35
C VAL A 251 1.05 10.31 4.42
N PHE A 252 -0.19 9.94 4.07
CA PHE A 252 -1.32 9.92 5.00
C PHE A 252 -1.10 8.94 6.16
N ARG A 253 -0.65 7.74 5.86
CA ARG A 253 -0.25 6.76 6.87
C ARG A 253 0.99 7.20 7.68
N HIS A 254 1.93 7.90 7.05
CA HIS A 254 3.07 8.49 7.75
C HIS A 254 2.61 9.58 8.71
N SER A 255 1.67 10.44 8.30
CA SER A 255 1.08 11.46 9.16
C SER A 255 0.34 10.84 10.37
N TYR A 256 -0.43 9.76 10.16
CA TYR A 256 -1.03 8.99 11.25
C TYR A 256 0.04 8.55 12.28
N ALA A 257 1.13 7.93 11.81
CA ALA A 257 2.20 7.48 12.69
C ALA A 257 2.85 8.63 13.46
N THR A 258 3.15 9.74 12.76
CA THR A 258 3.75 10.94 13.35
C THR A 258 2.82 11.56 14.42
N HIS A 259 1.54 11.72 14.09
CA HIS A 259 0.57 12.32 15.03
C HIS A 259 0.35 11.46 16.28
N LEU A 260 0.37 10.13 16.16
CA LEU A 260 0.33 9.27 17.34
C LEU A 260 1.58 9.44 18.22
N LEU A 261 2.77 9.50 17.63
CA LEU A 261 4.02 9.70 18.36
C LEU A 261 4.06 11.09 19.02
N ASP A 262 3.65 12.14 18.30
CA ASP A 262 3.55 13.51 18.82
C ASP A 262 2.51 13.61 19.94
N GLY A 263 1.44 12.80 19.88
CA GLY A 263 0.43 12.68 20.94
C GLY A 263 0.88 11.80 22.13
N GLY A 264 2.12 11.30 22.11
CA GLY A 264 2.72 10.54 23.23
C GLY A 264 2.53 9.04 23.18
N ALA A 265 2.04 8.48 22.05
CA ALA A 265 1.94 7.03 21.92
C ALA A 265 3.32 6.36 21.89
N ASP A 266 3.45 5.21 22.55
CA ASP A 266 4.67 4.39 22.50
C ASP A 266 4.94 3.91 21.05
N ILE A 267 6.19 4.01 20.61
CA ILE A 267 6.60 3.62 19.24
C ILE A 267 6.27 2.16 18.93
N ARG A 268 6.30 1.26 19.91
CA ARG A 268 5.96 -0.15 19.75
C ARG A 268 4.49 -0.34 19.47
N VAL A 269 3.62 0.42 20.17
CA VAL A 269 2.17 0.44 19.89
C VAL A 269 1.89 0.95 18.47
N VAL A 270 2.57 2.03 18.06
CA VAL A 270 2.44 2.56 16.70
C VAL A 270 2.90 1.54 15.63
N GLN A 271 4.01 0.84 15.88
CA GLN A 271 4.49 -0.22 14.98
C GLN A 271 3.49 -1.38 14.85
N GLU A 272 2.84 -1.78 15.95
CA GLU A 272 1.82 -2.82 15.97
C GLU A 272 0.57 -2.38 15.21
N LEU A 273 0.03 -1.20 15.49
CA LEU A 273 -1.09 -0.61 14.75
C LEU A 273 -0.82 -0.54 13.25
N LEU A 274 0.40 -0.25 12.86
CA LEU A 274 0.81 -0.21 11.46
C LEU A 274 1.07 -1.60 10.86
N GLY A 275 1.25 -2.65 11.65
CA GLY A 275 1.57 -4.00 11.17
C GLY A 275 2.95 -4.05 10.50
N HIS A 276 3.98 -3.53 11.16
CA HIS A 276 5.37 -3.62 10.73
C HIS A 276 5.94 -5.00 11.09
N SER A 277 6.43 -5.74 10.10
CA SER A 277 6.90 -7.13 10.23
C SER A 277 8.33 -7.30 10.77
N SER A 278 8.99 -6.24 11.22
CA SER A 278 10.44 -6.26 11.50
C SER A 278 10.83 -6.54 12.95
N VAL A 279 9.90 -6.89 13.82
CA VAL A 279 10.23 -7.42 15.14
C VAL A 279 9.60 -8.80 15.24
N THR A 280 10.36 -9.80 15.68
CA THR A 280 10.06 -11.24 15.77
C THR A 280 8.65 -11.48 16.37
N THR A 281 7.67 -11.71 15.50
CA THR A 281 6.26 -11.38 15.69
C THR A 281 5.48 -12.40 16.52
N THR A 282 6.12 -13.46 17.01
CA THR A 282 5.41 -14.55 17.72
C THR A 282 5.40 -14.38 19.23
N GLN A 283 6.23 -13.51 19.79
CA GLN A 283 6.35 -13.33 21.24
C GLN A 283 5.74 -12.02 21.78
N ILE A 284 5.32 -11.09 20.93
CA ILE A 284 4.85 -9.75 21.34
C ILE A 284 3.34 -9.69 21.58
N TYR A 285 2.56 -10.63 21.03
CA TYR A 285 1.10 -10.70 21.26
C TYR A 285 0.70 -10.95 22.71
N THR A 286 1.66 -11.34 23.57
CA THR A 286 1.45 -11.57 25.00
C THR A 286 1.74 -10.35 25.88
N LEU A 287 2.28 -9.25 25.35
CA LEU A 287 2.74 -8.12 26.16
C LEU A 287 1.97 -6.79 25.97
N ILE A 288 1.25 -6.64 24.86
CA ILE A 288 0.42 -5.44 24.62
C ILE A 288 -1.03 -5.89 24.52
N THR A 289 -1.81 -5.60 25.54
CA THR A 289 -3.24 -5.88 25.56
C THR A 289 -3.98 -4.89 24.66
N ILE A 290 -5.18 -5.27 24.16
CA ILE A 290 -6.04 -4.37 23.39
C ILE A 290 -6.37 -3.10 24.19
N ASP A 291 -6.44 -3.19 25.51
CA ASP A 291 -6.66 -2.06 26.39
C ASP A 291 -5.54 -1.02 26.30
N LYS A 292 -4.27 -1.48 26.31
CA LYS A 292 -3.11 -0.60 26.19
C LYS A 292 -3.02 0.05 24.81
N VAL A 293 -3.38 -0.68 23.75
CA VAL A 293 -3.47 -0.15 22.38
C VAL A 293 -4.55 0.92 22.30
N ARG A 294 -5.72 0.66 22.87
CA ARG A 294 -6.84 1.60 22.96
C ARG A 294 -6.48 2.85 23.74
N GLU A 295 -5.92 2.71 24.94
CA GLU A 295 -5.50 3.81 25.78
C GLU A 295 -4.53 4.74 25.03
N SER A 296 -3.47 4.16 24.47
CA SER A 296 -2.52 4.93 23.66
C SER A 296 -3.18 5.61 22.45
N TYR A 297 -4.10 4.92 21.77
CA TYR A 297 -4.83 5.48 20.63
C TYR A 297 -5.77 6.61 21.07
N SER A 298 -6.57 6.39 22.10
CA SER A 298 -7.57 7.39 22.58
C SER A 298 -6.91 8.66 23.12
N THR A 299 -5.71 8.54 23.66
CA THR A 299 -4.94 9.68 24.19
C THR A 299 -4.22 10.44 23.09
N ALA A 300 -3.62 9.73 22.14
CA ALA A 300 -2.67 10.29 21.20
C ALA A 300 -3.27 10.61 19.81
N HIS A 301 -4.32 9.91 19.36
CA HIS A 301 -4.85 10.13 18.02
C HIS A 301 -5.76 11.35 17.93
N PRO A 302 -5.51 12.32 17.01
CA PRO A 302 -6.27 13.60 16.94
C PRO A 302 -7.77 13.43 16.72
N ARG A 303 -8.22 12.35 16.09
CA ARG A 303 -9.65 12.08 15.80
C ARG A 303 -10.18 10.86 16.58
N ALA A 304 -9.62 10.56 17.74
CA ALA A 304 -10.10 9.48 18.59
C ALA A 304 -11.36 9.87 19.40
N LYS A 305 -11.44 11.14 19.81
CA LYS A 305 -12.47 11.68 20.72
C LYS A 305 -13.65 12.28 19.99
#